data_b9a036f52736aaec5c4c238c288c3d95
#
_entry.id   b9a036f52736aaec5c4c238c288c3d95
#
_cell.length_a   1.000
_cell.length_b   1.000
_cell.length_c   1.000
_cell.angle_alpha   90.00
_cell.angle_beta   90.00
_cell.angle_gamma   90.00
#
_symmetry.space_group_name_H-M   'P 1'
#
loop_
_entity.id
_entity.type
_entity.pdbx_description
1 polymer ?
#
loop_
_entity_poly.entity_id
_entity_poly.type
_entity_poly.pdbx_seq_one_letter_code
_entity_poly.pdbx_strand_id
1 'polypeptide(L)'
;MTPDPLTLAAAEQARNVAVQMMTERGRGLVLVGAARLDLALEHLLKAVMAPSNDPDDKLFTPDRSLGSYGAKISLAARLGLIEASIEQALHAVRSVRNDFAH
;
A
#
# COMPACT_ATOMS: atom_id res chain seq x y z
N MET A 1 -15.87 -4.84 -11.56
CA MET A 1 -15.51 -3.44 -11.87
C MET A 1 -14.09 -3.41 -12.40
N THR A 2 -13.89 -2.81 -13.56
CA THR A 2 -12.56 -2.70 -14.15
C THR A 2 -11.93 -1.39 -13.67
N PRO A 3 -10.72 -1.44 -13.04
CA PRO A 3 -10.05 -0.22 -12.61
C PRO A 3 -9.70 0.68 -13.80
N ASP A 4 -9.67 1.99 -13.59
CA ASP A 4 -9.25 2.94 -14.62
C ASP A 4 -7.72 2.87 -14.82
N PRO A 5 -7.17 3.51 -15.89
CA PRO A 5 -5.75 3.44 -16.18
C PRO A 5 -4.85 3.97 -15.07
N LEU A 6 -5.30 5.01 -14.33
CA LEU A 6 -4.50 5.56 -13.21
C LEU A 6 -4.44 4.58 -12.05
N THR A 7 -5.55 3.92 -11.74
CA THR A 7 -5.62 2.90 -10.70
C THR A 7 -4.74 1.71 -11.06
N LEU A 8 -4.81 1.26 -12.31
CA LEU A 8 -3.95 0.17 -12.80
C LEU A 8 -2.47 0.54 -12.74
N ALA A 9 -2.12 1.76 -13.13
CA ALA A 9 -0.73 2.24 -13.07
C ALA A 9 -0.21 2.29 -11.65
N ALA A 10 -1.03 2.77 -10.70
CA ALA A 10 -0.65 2.82 -9.29
C ALA A 10 -0.46 1.41 -8.72
N ALA A 11 -1.35 0.47 -9.05
CA ALA A 11 -1.25 -0.92 -8.60
C ALA A 11 0.01 -1.59 -9.17
N GLU A 12 0.32 -1.34 -10.44
CA GLU A 12 1.52 -1.88 -11.09
C GLU A 12 2.79 -1.30 -10.47
N GLN A 13 2.81 -0.02 -10.17
CA GLN A 13 3.94 0.62 -9.50
C GLN A 13 4.18 0.01 -8.12
N ALA A 14 3.13 -0.18 -7.34
CA ALA A 14 3.23 -0.81 -6.01
C ALA A 14 3.79 -2.24 -6.13
N ARG A 15 3.33 -3.00 -7.13
CA ARG A 15 3.82 -4.33 -7.41
C ARG A 15 5.32 -4.32 -7.72
N ASN A 16 5.75 -3.43 -8.62
CA ASN A 16 7.15 -3.36 -9.03
C ASN A 16 8.07 -3.01 -7.86
N VAL A 17 7.68 -2.06 -7.01
CA VAL A 17 8.44 -1.70 -5.83
C VAL A 17 8.52 -2.88 -4.86
N ALA A 18 7.42 -3.59 -4.61
CA ALA A 18 7.41 -4.75 -3.73
C ALA A 18 8.35 -5.86 -4.23
N VAL A 19 8.31 -6.17 -5.53
CA VAL A 19 9.18 -7.17 -6.13
C VAL A 19 10.65 -6.76 -6.00
N GLN A 20 10.95 -5.51 -6.30
CA GLN A 20 12.31 -4.97 -6.18
C GLN A 20 12.84 -5.07 -4.76
N MET A 21 12.01 -4.72 -3.78
CA MET A 21 12.39 -4.80 -2.36
C MET A 21 12.69 -6.23 -1.92
N MET A 22 11.96 -7.21 -2.44
CA MET A 22 12.18 -8.62 -2.09
C MET A 22 13.49 -9.17 -2.64
N THR A 23 14.05 -8.56 -3.69
CA THR A 23 15.31 -8.98 -4.30
C THR A 23 16.53 -8.20 -3.80
N GLU A 24 16.32 -7.08 -3.11
CA GLU A 24 17.39 -6.24 -2.61
C GLU A 24 17.52 -6.37 -1.10
N ARG A 25 18.75 -6.24 -0.60
CA ARG A 25 19.05 -6.33 0.83
C ARG A 25 19.52 -4.98 1.34
N GLY A 26 18.81 -4.45 2.33
CA GLY A 26 19.21 -3.20 2.97
C GLY A 26 18.09 -2.68 3.85
N ARG A 27 18.42 -2.46 5.15
CA ARG A 27 17.46 -1.98 6.13
C ARG A 27 16.84 -0.65 5.71
N GLY A 28 17.68 0.28 5.29
CA GLY A 28 17.22 1.60 4.87
C GLY A 28 16.32 1.52 3.64
N LEU A 29 16.66 0.66 2.70
CA LEU A 29 15.86 0.45 1.50
C LEU A 29 14.49 -0.11 1.84
N VAL A 30 14.43 -1.08 2.75
CA VAL A 30 13.15 -1.67 3.20
C VAL A 30 12.28 -0.61 3.86
N LEU A 31 12.84 0.22 4.75
CA LEU A 31 12.07 1.24 5.44
C LEU A 31 11.53 2.31 4.48
N VAL A 32 12.37 2.81 3.58
CA VAL A 32 11.95 3.81 2.59
C VAL A 32 10.95 3.21 1.60
N GLY A 33 11.23 1.99 1.12
CA GLY A 33 10.34 1.32 0.19
C GLY A 33 8.98 1.00 0.79
N ALA A 34 8.94 0.57 2.05
CA ALA A 34 7.67 0.31 2.75
C ALA A 34 6.84 1.60 2.89
N ALA A 35 7.48 2.72 3.20
CA ALA A 35 6.80 4.02 3.27
C ALA A 35 6.22 4.43 1.91
N ARG A 36 6.95 4.19 0.83
CA ARG A 36 6.48 4.47 -0.53
C ARG A 36 5.31 3.58 -0.93
N LEU A 37 5.36 2.30 -0.55
CA LEU A 37 4.27 1.36 -0.79
C LEU A 37 3.02 1.75 -0.02
N ASP A 38 3.17 2.16 1.24
CA ASP A 38 2.08 2.62 2.07
C ASP A 38 1.38 3.83 1.43
N LEU A 39 2.15 4.81 0.97
CA LEU A 39 1.62 5.98 0.27
C LEU A 39 0.96 5.60 -1.06
N ALA A 40 1.54 4.67 -1.80
CA ALA A 40 0.95 4.18 -3.06
C ALA A 40 -0.40 3.51 -2.82
N LEU A 41 -0.53 2.73 -1.75
CA LEU A 41 -1.80 2.10 -1.36
C LEU A 41 -2.84 3.15 -0.98
N GLU A 42 -2.45 4.18 -0.24
CA GLU A 42 -3.35 5.28 0.09
C GLU A 42 -3.88 5.95 -1.18
N HIS A 43 -3.00 6.28 -2.12
CA HIS A 43 -3.40 6.88 -3.39
C HIS A 43 -4.31 5.95 -4.21
N LEU A 44 -4.00 4.66 -4.22
CA LEU A 44 -4.80 3.66 -4.93
C LEU A 44 -6.21 3.58 -4.35
N LEU A 45 -6.34 3.53 -3.03
CA LEU A 45 -7.64 3.48 -2.37
C LEU A 45 -8.43 4.76 -2.60
N LYS A 46 -7.80 5.92 -2.47
CA LYS A 46 -8.45 7.21 -2.74
C LYS A 46 -8.95 7.33 -4.18
N ALA A 47 -8.26 6.70 -5.13
CA ALA A 47 -8.64 6.75 -6.53
C ALA A 47 -9.99 6.06 -6.81
N VAL A 48 -10.38 5.08 -5.98
CA VAL A 48 -11.64 4.34 -6.14
C VAL A 48 -12.71 4.75 -5.13
N MET A 49 -12.37 5.62 -4.19
CA MET A 49 -13.30 6.10 -3.16
C MET A 49 -13.92 7.44 -3.59
N ALA A 50 -15.10 7.71 -3.09
CA ALA A 50 -15.69 9.03 -3.24
C ALA A 50 -14.80 10.09 -2.57
N PRO A 51 -14.74 11.32 -3.12
CA PRO A 51 -13.92 12.37 -2.51
C PRO A 51 -14.36 12.66 -1.07
N SER A 52 -13.38 12.93 -0.21
CA SER A 52 -13.66 13.34 1.15
C SER A 52 -14.13 14.79 1.20
N ASN A 53 -15.07 15.09 2.09
CA ASN A 53 -15.45 16.46 2.41
C ASN A 53 -14.45 17.14 3.35
N ASP A 54 -13.55 16.35 3.95
CA ASP A 54 -12.52 16.83 4.87
C ASP A 54 -11.22 17.04 4.09
N PRO A 55 -10.66 18.26 4.04
CA PRO A 55 -9.39 18.50 3.35
C PRO A 55 -8.24 17.62 3.85
N ASP A 56 -8.27 17.25 5.14
CA ASP A 56 -7.21 16.46 5.77
C ASP A 56 -7.39 14.95 5.56
N ASP A 57 -8.56 14.53 5.07
CA ASP A 57 -8.92 13.12 4.88
C ASP A 57 -8.51 12.24 6.06
N LYS A 58 -9.14 12.48 7.20
CA LYS A 58 -8.78 11.84 8.48
C LYS A 58 -8.88 10.32 8.48
N LEU A 59 -9.57 9.72 7.49
CA LEU A 59 -9.67 8.26 7.40
C LEU A 59 -8.30 7.59 7.31
N PHE A 60 -7.31 8.27 6.71
CA PHE A 60 -5.97 7.75 6.47
C PHE A 60 -4.93 8.22 7.48
N THR A 61 -5.32 8.98 8.49
CA THR A 61 -4.37 9.39 9.54
C THR A 61 -4.01 8.19 10.43
N PRO A 62 -2.81 8.20 11.07
CA PRO A 62 -2.28 6.99 11.73
C PRO A 62 -3.17 6.34 12.77
N ASP A 63 -4.03 7.10 13.46
CA ASP A 63 -4.92 6.60 14.49
C ASP A 63 -6.32 6.22 13.99
N ARG A 64 -6.54 6.26 12.67
CA ARG A 64 -7.85 5.98 12.07
C ARG A 64 -7.87 4.65 11.33
N SER A 65 -9.07 4.30 10.82
CA SER A 65 -9.33 2.97 10.25
C SER A 65 -8.38 2.57 9.13
N LEU A 66 -8.00 3.50 8.26
CA LEU A 66 -7.07 3.24 7.16
C LEU A 66 -5.70 3.89 7.38
N GLY A 67 -5.35 4.13 8.65
CA GLY A 67 -4.03 4.68 8.98
C GLY A 67 -2.92 3.64 8.95
N SER A 68 -3.23 2.36 9.17
CA SER A 68 -2.21 1.32 9.18
C SER A 68 -1.94 0.76 7.79
N TYR A 69 -0.69 0.38 7.56
CA TYR A 69 -0.26 -0.25 6.31
C TYR A 69 -1.02 -1.57 6.07
N GLY A 70 -1.16 -2.39 7.11
CA GLY A 70 -1.87 -3.67 7.00
C GLY A 70 -3.33 -3.51 6.60
N ALA A 71 -4.04 -2.53 7.16
CA ALA A 71 -5.43 -2.26 6.80
C ALA A 71 -5.57 -1.84 5.34
N LYS A 72 -4.65 -1.02 4.84
CA LYS A 72 -4.66 -0.59 3.43
C LYS A 72 -4.43 -1.77 2.49
N ILE A 73 -3.48 -2.65 2.81
CA ILE A 73 -3.22 -3.87 2.01
C ILE A 73 -4.49 -4.72 1.94
N SER A 74 -5.08 -5.00 3.10
CA SER A 74 -6.25 -5.88 3.17
C SER A 74 -7.45 -5.29 2.42
N LEU A 75 -7.69 -4.00 2.56
CA LEU A 75 -8.79 -3.34 1.85
C LEU A 75 -8.56 -3.33 0.34
N ALA A 76 -7.34 -3.02 -0.10
CA ALA A 76 -7.01 -3.04 -1.52
C ALA A 76 -7.25 -4.42 -2.14
N ALA A 77 -6.87 -5.48 -1.43
CA ALA A 77 -7.10 -6.86 -1.86
C ALA A 77 -8.60 -7.17 -1.95
N ARG A 78 -9.37 -6.78 -0.92
CA ARG A 78 -10.81 -7.04 -0.86
C ARG A 78 -11.58 -6.27 -1.92
N LEU A 79 -11.09 -5.13 -2.35
CA LEU A 79 -11.66 -4.35 -3.44
C LEU A 79 -11.23 -4.86 -4.82
N GLY A 80 -10.39 -5.88 -4.89
CA GLY A 80 -9.92 -6.43 -6.14
C GLY A 80 -8.88 -5.55 -6.86
N LEU A 81 -8.25 -4.63 -6.14
CA LEU A 81 -7.27 -3.70 -6.72
C LEU A 81 -5.88 -4.32 -6.84
N ILE A 82 -5.60 -5.33 -6.03
CA ILE A 82 -4.33 -6.08 -6.07
C ILE A 82 -4.63 -7.57 -6.02
N GLU A 83 -3.77 -8.35 -6.69
CA GLU A 83 -3.87 -9.81 -6.72
C GLU A 83 -3.44 -10.41 -5.38
N ALA A 84 -3.86 -11.66 -5.11
CA ALA A 84 -3.48 -12.36 -3.89
C ALA A 84 -1.97 -12.48 -3.72
N SER A 85 -1.23 -12.70 -4.80
CA SER A 85 0.23 -12.77 -4.75
C SER A 85 0.86 -11.45 -4.33
N ILE A 86 0.29 -10.33 -4.77
CA ILE A 86 0.75 -8.99 -4.40
C ILE A 86 0.39 -8.70 -2.94
N GLU A 87 -0.81 -9.07 -2.52
CA GLU A 87 -1.21 -8.96 -1.12
C GLU A 87 -0.22 -9.67 -0.20
N GLN A 88 0.15 -10.91 -0.54
CA GLN A 88 1.12 -11.69 0.23
C GLN A 88 2.49 -11.03 0.25
N ALA A 89 2.95 -10.51 -0.89
CA ALA A 89 4.23 -9.81 -0.98
C ALA A 89 4.24 -8.55 -0.11
N LEU A 90 3.16 -7.77 -0.14
CA LEU A 90 3.05 -6.56 0.66
C LEU A 90 3.01 -6.86 2.16
N HIS A 91 2.32 -7.92 2.57
CA HIS A 91 2.33 -8.35 3.97
C HIS A 91 3.72 -8.84 4.40
N ALA A 92 4.47 -9.50 3.51
CA ALA A 92 5.84 -9.89 3.79
C ALA A 92 6.74 -8.67 4.00
N VAL A 93 6.61 -7.66 3.14
CA VAL A 93 7.34 -6.40 3.29
C VAL A 93 6.99 -5.72 4.62
N ARG A 94 5.70 -5.71 4.97
CA ARG A 94 5.24 -5.15 6.25
C ARG A 94 5.88 -5.86 7.43
N SER A 95 5.94 -7.19 7.39
CA SER A 95 6.55 -7.99 8.45
C SER A 95 8.04 -7.67 8.61
N VAL A 96 8.78 -7.60 7.50
CA VAL A 96 10.20 -7.24 7.53
C VAL A 96 10.40 -5.82 8.05
N ARG A 97 9.57 -4.88 7.62
CA ARG A 97 9.63 -3.50 8.12
C ARG A 97 9.43 -3.46 9.64
N ASN A 98 8.44 -4.21 10.14
CA ASN A 98 8.15 -4.23 11.58
C ASN A 98 9.33 -4.81 12.36
N ASP A 99 9.99 -5.84 11.84
CA ASP A 99 11.20 -6.41 12.47
C ASP A 99 12.32 -5.38 12.53
N PHE A 100 12.51 -4.60 11.48
CA PHE A 100 13.57 -3.58 11.43
C PHE A 100 13.25 -2.35 12.30
N ALA A 101 11.97 -2.07 12.52
CA ALA A 101 11.56 -0.92 13.33
C ALA A 101 11.61 -1.21 14.84
N HIS A 102 11.67 -2.47 15.21
CA HIS A 102 11.74 -2.94 16.57
C HIS A 102 13.04 -3.73 16.80
#